data_7a3718752509cc69d21cde6d0b7a0b5c
#
_entry.id   7a3718752509cc69d21cde6d0b7a0b5c
#
_cell.length_a   1.000
_cell.length_b   1.000
_cell.length_c   1.000
_cell.angle_alpha   90.00
_cell.angle_beta   90.00
_cell.angle_gamma   90.00
#
_symmetry.space_group_name_H-M   'P 1'
#
loop_
_entity.id
_entity.type
_entity.pdbx_description
1 polymer ?
#
loop_
_entity_poly.entity_id
_entity_poly.type
_entity_poly.pdbx_seq_one_letter_code
_entity_poly.pdbx_strand_id
1 'polypeptide(L)'
;MVDTVVGVLRRERPVAVGILAASLAFRLFALVIPLAYVLVAGLGFAGAASGGSSRPGGGDRLGTLVVDSIAAAVRTSNRGAWLALAFGALATLLAGAGVVEVLRWIHVLAWRVTPSRGRSGAWLVLGLVGGLVIVVATSTVAERARADAKGLASELTVMLVTAAVQVVVLAVLWLALSYALPRPAAVPWTALVPGALLFGAGFQGFNLAVTLYFAPRAARASTVYGSLGVALTLLVSLFLFARLAVAAAELNALLWERRQGPRLTP
;
A
#
# COMPACT_ATOMS: atom_id res chain seq x y z
N MET A 1 -27.79 18.05 -26.34
CA MET A 1 -26.62 17.28 -26.69
C MET A 1 -25.53 17.36 -25.60
N VAL A 2 -25.24 18.54 -25.06
CA VAL A 2 -24.28 18.73 -23.94
C VAL A 2 -24.72 17.99 -22.67
N ASP A 3 -26.02 18.04 -22.31
CA ASP A 3 -26.54 17.37 -21.11
C ASP A 3 -26.46 15.83 -21.18
N THR A 4 -26.56 15.27 -22.39
CA THR A 4 -26.40 13.82 -22.60
C THR A 4 -24.94 13.39 -22.38
N VAL A 5 -23.99 14.19 -22.87
CA VAL A 5 -22.53 13.95 -22.69
C VAL A 5 -22.14 14.08 -21.21
N VAL A 6 -22.65 15.09 -20.52
CA VAL A 6 -22.44 15.29 -19.07
C VAL A 6 -23.09 14.16 -18.26
N GLY A 7 -24.26 13.68 -18.68
CA GLY A 7 -24.93 12.54 -18.06
C GLY A 7 -24.15 11.23 -18.22
N VAL A 8 -23.59 10.97 -19.40
CA VAL A 8 -22.71 9.82 -19.66
C VAL A 8 -21.45 9.90 -18.83
N LEU A 9 -20.75 11.06 -18.82
CA LEU A 9 -19.55 11.27 -18.03
C LEU A 9 -19.78 11.14 -16.50
N ARG A 10 -20.95 11.56 -16.01
CA ARG A 10 -21.35 11.34 -14.62
C ARG A 10 -21.58 9.85 -14.30
N ARG A 11 -22.04 9.08 -15.26
CA ARG A 11 -22.34 7.65 -15.11
C ARG A 11 -21.08 6.79 -15.27
N GLU A 12 -20.11 7.23 -16.07
CA GLU A 12 -18.85 6.51 -16.30
C GLU A 12 -17.83 6.69 -15.15
N ARG A 13 -17.87 7.80 -14.41
CA ARG A 13 -16.95 8.06 -13.31
C ARG A 13 -16.91 6.96 -12.24
N PRO A 14 -18.04 6.51 -11.67
CA PRO A 14 -18.03 5.45 -10.66
C PRO A 14 -17.54 4.10 -11.21
N VAL A 15 -17.78 3.84 -12.49
CA VAL A 15 -17.30 2.62 -13.17
C VAL A 15 -15.80 2.69 -13.40
N ALA A 16 -15.28 3.80 -13.92
CA ALA A 16 -13.84 3.98 -14.15
C ALA A 16 -13.04 3.91 -12.83
N VAL A 17 -13.54 4.50 -11.76
CA VAL A 17 -12.97 4.43 -10.41
C VAL A 17 -12.93 3.00 -9.90
N GLY A 18 -14.01 2.24 -10.10
CA GLY A 18 -14.09 0.83 -9.72
C GLY A 18 -13.06 -0.03 -10.47
N ILE A 19 -12.94 0.17 -11.77
CA ILE A 19 -11.98 -0.55 -12.64
C ILE A 19 -10.54 -0.23 -12.23
N LEU A 20 -10.22 1.05 -11.98
CA LEU A 20 -8.88 1.45 -11.55
C LEU A 20 -8.54 0.89 -10.17
N ALA A 21 -9.48 0.87 -9.23
CA ALA A 21 -9.27 0.26 -7.92
C ALA A 21 -9.04 -1.26 -8.05
N ALA A 22 -9.79 -1.95 -8.90
CA ALA A 22 -9.59 -3.38 -9.16
C ALA A 22 -8.24 -3.65 -9.83
N SER A 23 -7.86 -2.84 -10.82
CA SER A 23 -6.55 -2.92 -11.48
C SER A 23 -5.41 -2.67 -10.49
N LEU A 24 -5.53 -1.67 -9.61
CA LEU A 24 -4.55 -1.40 -8.57
C LEU A 24 -4.44 -2.58 -7.58
N ALA A 25 -5.58 -3.12 -7.13
CA ALA A 25 -5.61 -4.26 -6.24
C ALA A 25 -4.91 -5.49 -6.82
N PHE A 26 -5.18 -5.80 -8.09
CA PHE A 26 -4.53 -6.91 -8.80
C PHE A 26 -3.01 -6.70 -8.92
N ARG A 27 -2.55 -5.49 -9.26
CA ARG A 27 -1.13 -5.18 -9.37
C ARG A 27 -0.43 -5.17 -8.00
N LEU A 28 -1.12 -4.73 -6.94
CA LEU A 28 -0.63 -4.86 -5.57
C LEU A 28 -0.52 -6.33 -5.17
N PHE A 29 -1.51 -7.15 -5.51
CA PHE A 29 -1.45 -8.60 -5.27
C PHE A 29 -0.25 -9.24 -5.98
N ALA A 30 -0.02 -8.91 -7.24
CA ALA A 30 1.15 -9.39 -7.99
C ALA A 30 2.49 -8.89 -7.41
N LEU A 31 2.50 -7.71 -6.77
CA LEU A 31 3.69 -7.15 -6.10
C LEU A 31 3.99 -7.85 -4.76
N VAL A 32 2.98 -8.30 -4.03
CA VAL A 32 3.16 -8.90 -2.69
C VAL A 32 4.09 -10.11 -2.73
N ILE A 33 3.98 -10.97 -3.74
CA ILE A 33 4.77 -12.20 -3.85
C ILE A 33 6.28 -11.91 -3.99
N PRO A 34 6.75 -11.18 -5.04
CA PRO A 34 8.16 -10.91 -5.21
C PRO A 34 8.73 -10.04 -4.09
N LEU A 35 7.92 -9.14 -3.52
CA LEU A 35 8.32 -8.31 -2.41
C LEU A 35 8.53 -9.12 -1.14
N ALA A 36 7.61 -10.04 -0.80
CA ALA A 36 7.78 -10.94 0.33
C ALA A 36 9.06 -11.77 0.17
N TYR A 37 9.35 -12.21 -1.06
CA TYR A 37 10.58 -12.93 -1.38
C TYR A 37 11.84 -12.10 -1.09
N VAL A 38 11.88 -10.84 -1.53
CA VAL A 38 12.99 -9.91 -1.27
C VAL A 38 13.15 -9.61 0.21
N LEU A 39 12.04 -9.39 0.93
CA LEU A 39 12.08 -9.12 2.37
C LEU A 39 12.63 -10.31 3.16
N VAL A 40 12.16 -11.53 2.86
CA VAL A 40 12.63 -12.73 3.56
C VAL A 40 14.10 -13.03 3.24
N ALA A 41 14.50 -12.91 1.96
CA ALA A 41 15.89 -13.08 1.57
C ALA A 41 16.78 -12.02 2.25
N GLY A 42 16.36 -10.74 2.24
CA GLY A 42 17.09 -9.64 2.87
C GLY A 42 17.24 -9.81 4.39
N LEU A 43 16.17 -10.20 5.08
CA LEU A 43 16.20 -10.49 6.53
C LEU A 43 17.07 -11.72 6.85
N GLY A 44 17.06 -12.74 5.98
CA GLY A 44 17.93 -13.91 6.10
C GLY A 44 19.42 -13.53 6.04
N PHE A 45 19.80 -12.63 5.12
CA PHE A 45 21.16 -12.11 5.04
C PHE A 45 21.53 -11.25 6.27
N ALA A 46 20.63 -10.37 6.71
CA ALA A 46 20.85 -9.54 7.89
C ALA A 46 20.98 -10.38 9.17
N GLY A 47 20.16 -11.42 9.33
CA GLY A 47 20.22 -12.37 10.44
C GLY A 47 21.52 -13.19 10.45
N ALA A 48 21.99 -13.64 9.29
CA ALA A 48 23.25 -14.36 9.15
C ALA A 48 24.46 -13.45 9.47
N ALA A 49 24.41 -12.15 9.12
CA ALA A 49 25.44 -11.19 9.41
C ALA A 49 25.49 -10.78 10.90
N SER A 50 24.37 -10.84 11.62
CA SER A 50 24.27 -10.48 13.04
C SER A 50 24.46 -11.67 14.00
N GLY A 51 24.67 -12.89 13.50
CA GLY A 51 24.87 -14.10 14.34
C GLY A 51 23.66 -14.49 15.20
N GLY A 52 22.52 -13.86 14.99
CA GLY A 52 21.29 -14.08 15.75
C GLY A 52 20.21 -14.79 14.91
N SER A 53 19.68 -15.87 15.43
CA SER A 53 18.48 -16.50 14.92
C SER A 53 17.26 -15.66 15.30
N SER A 54 17.09 -14.50 14.68
CA SER A 54 15.89 -13.66 14.87
C SER A 54 14.72 -14.33 14.14
N ARG A 55 13.98 -15.18 14.86
CA ARG A 55 12.64 -15.56 14.45
C ARG A 55 11.78 -14.29 14.46
N PRO A 56 11.07 -13.98 13.35
CA PRO A 56 10.07 -12.93 13.38
C PRO A 56 9.06 -13.30 14.47
N GLY A 57 8.89 -12.41 15.45
CA GLY A 57 7.97 -12.60 16.57
C GLY A 57 6.56 -12.86 16.06
N GLY A 58 5.96 -13.92 16.56
CA GLY A 58 4.67 -14.40 16.14
C GLY A 58 3.54 -13.42 16.47
N GLY A 59 2.67 -13.23 15.53
CA GLY A 59 1.41 -12.49 15.65
C GLY A 59 0.49 -12.78 14.46
N ASP A 60 1.04 -12.90 13.27
CA ASP A 60 0.23 -13.07 12.07
C ASP A 60 0.52 -14.43 11.40
N ARG A 61 -0.42 -15.39 11.61
CA ARG A 61 -0.31 -16.75 11.03
C ARG A 61 -0.18 -16.76 9.51
N LEU A 62 -0.72 -15.75 8.81
CA LEU A 62 -0.61 -15.64 7.36
C LEU A 62 0.78 -15.17 6.94
N GLY A 63 1.33 -14.18 7.63
CA GLY A 63 2.70 -13.71 7.42
C GLY A 63 3.71 -14.81 7.72
N THR A 64 3.55 -15.57 8.81
CA THR A 64 4.45 -16.67 9.17
C THR A 64 4.41 -17.82 8.17
N LEU A 65 3.25 -18.23 7.65
CA LEU A 65 3.16 -19.29 6.63
C LEU A 65 3.85 -18.90 5.31
N VAL A 66 3.69 -17.66 4.87
CA VAL A 66 4.36 -17.14 3.66
C VAL A 66 5.86 -17.03 3.90
N VAL A 67 6.27 -16.46 5.04
CA VAL A 67 7.68 -16.30 5.43
C VAL A 67 8.36 -17.65 5.59
N ASP A 68 7.75 -18.63 6.25
CA ASP A 68 8.32 -19.96 6.47
C ASP A 68 8.46 -20.74 5.16
N SER A 69 7.47 -20.63 4.25
CA SER A 69 7.53 -21.26 2.93
C SER A 69 8.68 -20.71 2.09
N ILE A 70 8.85 -19.37 2.10
CA ILE A 70 9.92 -18.69 1.37
C ILE A 70 11.28 -18.93 2.04
N ALA A 71 11.35 -18.91 3.38
CA ALA A 71 12.57 -19.19 4.13
C ALA A 71 13.06 -20.62 3.91
N ALA A 72 12.17 -21.59 3.79
CA ALA A 72 12.50 -22.96 3.44
C ALA A 72 13.12 -23.05 2.02
N ALA A 73 12.57 -22.32 1.06
CA ALA A 73 13.08 -22.28 -0.30
C ALA A 73 14.45 -21.58 -0.43
N VAL A 74 14.73 -20.56 0.40
CA VAL A 74 16.00 -19.80 0.39
C VAL A 74 17.15 -20.53 1.09
N ARG A 75 16.87 -21.38 2.10
CA ARG A 75 17.91 -22.08 2.90
C ARG A 75 18.72 -23.13 2.14
N THR A 76 18.35 -23.47 0.91
CA THR A 76 18.91 -24.62 0.20
C THR A 76 20.28 -24.40 -0.43
N SER A 77 20.78 -23.16 -0.61
CA SER A 77 22.15 -22.91 -1.12
C SER A 77 22.47 -21.39 -1.08
N ASN A 78 23.71 -21.04 -0.74
CA ASN A 78 24.19 -19.64 -0.72
C ASN A 78 24.16 -18.99 -2.12
N ARG A 79 24.40 -19.75 -3.19
CA ARG A 79 24.22 -19.26 -4.59
C ARG A 79 22.76 -19.08 -4.97
N GLY A 80 21.88 -19.99 -4.51
CA GLY A 80 20.43 -19.88 -4.73
C GLY A 80 19.83 -18.65 -4.07
N ALA A 81 20.32 -18.24 -2.90
CA ALA A 81 19.85 -17.08 -2.19
C ALA A 81 20.11 -15.76 -2.93
N TRP A 82 21.30 -15.59 -3.53
CA TRP A 82 21.63 -14.41 -4.34
C TRP A 82 20.81 -14.34 -5.63
N LEU A 83 20.63 -15.47 -6.32
CA LEU A 83 19.77 -15.53 -7.50
C LEU A 83 18.32 -15.22 -7.13
N ALA A 84 17.82 -15.79 -6.04
CA ALA A 84 16.47 -15.51 -5.55
C ALA A 84 16.29 -14.02 -5.20
N LEU A 85 17.27 -13.39 -4.56
CA LEU A 85 17.25 -11.96 -4.26
C LEU A 85 17.25 -11.12 -5.57
N ALA A 86 18.10 -11.45 -6.54
CA ALA A 86 18.19 -10.74 -7.79
C ALA A 86 16.89 -10.85 -8.60
N PHE A 87 16.34 -12.07 -8.77
CA PHE A 87 15.07 -12.29 -9.45
C PHE A 87 13.90 -11.66 -8.69
N GLY A 88 13.87 -11.78 -7.35
CA GLY A 88 12.88 -11.14 -6.52
C GLY A 88 12.91 -9.62 -6.63
N ALA A 89 14.09 -9.01 -6.59
CA ALA A 89 14.27 -7.57 -6.78
C ALA A 89 13.80 -7.11 -8.16
N LEU A 90 14.21 -7.82 -9.23
CA LEU A 90 13.77 -7.52 -10.59
C LEU A 90 12.25 -7.63 -10.72
N ALA A 91 11.67 -8.72 -10.24
CA ALA A 91 10.21 -8.93 -10.25
C ALA A 91 9.47 -7.86 -9.43
N THR A 92 10.02 -7.44 -8.28
CA THR A 92 9.48 -6.34 -7.44
C THR A 92 9.51 -5.01 -8.20
N LEU A 93 10.59 -4.70 -8.91
CA LEU A 93 10.68 -3.49 -9.72
C LEU A 93 9.68 -3.49 -10.87
N LEU A 94 9.52 -4.61 -11.57
CA LEU A 94 8.57 -4.74 -12.68
C LEU A 94 7.12 -4.65 -12.19
N ALA A 95 6.77 -5.37 -11.12
CA ALA A 95 5.44 -5.31 -10.51
C ALA A 95 5.16 -3.91 -9.93
N GLY A 96 6.14 -3.29 -9.26
CA GLY A 96 6.05 -1.94 -8.73
C GLY A 96 5.86 -0.88 -9.83
N ALA A 97 6.51 -1.03 -10.98
CA ALA A 97 6.27 -0.16 -12.14
C ALA A 97 4.80 -0.22 -12.59
N GLY A 98 4.22 -1.41 -12.57
CA GLY A 98 2.79 -1.59 -12.86
C GLY A 98 1.87 -0.90 -11.85
N VAL A 99 2.20 -0.93 -10.56
CA VAL A 99 1.47 -0.19 -9.51
C VAL A 99 1.56 1.31 -9.75
N VAL A 100 2.75 1.84 -10.00
CA VAL A 100 2.98 3.27 -10.28
C VAL A 100 2.20 3.72 -11.51
N GLU A 101 2.14 2.91 -12.56
CA GLU A 101 1.37 3.22 -13.76
C GLU A 101 -0.13 3.40 -13.47
N VAL A 102 -0.73 2.48 -12.69
CA VAL A 102 -2.15 2.63 -12.29
C VAL A 102 -2.35 3.85 -11.39
N LEU A 103 -1.44 4.12 -10.45
CA LEU A 103 -1.50 5.32 -9.61
C LEU A 103 -1.42 6.61 -10.44
N ARG A 104 -0.62 6.62 -11.50
CA ARG A 104 -0.59 7.74 -12.47
C ARG A 104 -1.94 7.95 -13.13
N TRP A 105 -2.56 6.88 -13.63
CA TRP A 105 -3.89 6.97 -14.24
C TRP A 105 -4.97 7.43 -13.27
N ILE A 106 -4.92 6.97 -12.00
CA ILE A 106 -5.80 7.46 -10.94
C ILE A 106 -5.67 8.98 -10.78
N HIS A 107 -4.43 9.50 -10.73
CA HIS A 107 -4.20 10.95 -10.59
C HIS A 107 -4.58 11.72 -11.86
N VAL A 108 -4.27 11.19 -13.05
CA VAL A 108 -4.70 11.78 -14.33
C VAL A 108 -6.22 11.94 -14.39
N LEU A 109 -6.97 10.90 -13.99
CA LEU A 109 -8.43 10.95 -13.96
C LEU A 109 -8.95 11.89 -12.86
N ALA A 110 -8.40 11.81 -11.65
CA ALA A 110 -8.84 12.63 -10.52
C ALA A 110 -8.65 14.12 -10.82
N TRP A 111 -7.48 14.51 -11.35
CA TRP A 111 -7.11 15.90 -11.64
C TRP A 111 -7.49 16.36 -13.06
N ARG A 112 -8.01 15.47 -13.92
CA ARG A 112 -8.36 15.76 -15.33
C ARG A 112 -7.23 16.41 -16.12
N VAL A 113 -6.00 15.93 -15.89
CA VAL A 113 -4.81 16.40 -16.60
C VAL A 113 -4.46 15.48 -17.76
N THR A 114 -3.80 16.01 -18.78
CA THR A 114 -3.24 15.17 -19.84
C THR A 114 -2.07 14.35 -19.29
N PRO A 115 -1.96 13.06 -19.66
CA PRO A 115 -0.84 12.23 -19.24
C PRO A 115 0.47 12.82 -19.77
N SER A 116 1.27 13.38 -18.88
CA SER A 116 2.62 13.81 -19.23
C SER A 116 3.60 12.65 -18.97
N ARG A 117 4.57 12.45 -19.86
CA ARG A 117 5.73 11.61 -19.60
C ARG A 117 6.60 12.28 -18.52
N GLY A 118 6.07 12.31 -17.29
CA GLY A 118 6.81 12.84 -16.16
C GLY A 118 7.83 11.85 -15.65
N ARG A 119 8.69 12.32 -14.74
CA ARG A 119 9.74 11.68 -13.96
C ARG A 119 9.84 10.16 -14.12
N SER A 120 11.05 9.66 -14.37
CA SER A 120 11.39 8.24 -14.50
C SER A 120 10.59 7.39 -13.48
N GLY A 121 9.78 6.44 -13.99
CA GLY A 121 8.98 5.55 -13.16
C GLY A 121 9.80 4.81 -12.09
N ALA A 122 11.10 4.62 -12.33
CA ALA A 122 12.02 3.98 -11.42
C ALA A 122 12.10 4.69 -10.04
N TRP A 123 12.18 6.03 -10.00
CA TRP A 123 12.21 6.77 -8.73
C TRP A 123 10.92 6.64 -7.93
N LEU A 124 9.78 6.57 -8.61
CA LEU A 124 8.49 6.34 -7.95
C LEU A 124 8.38 4.92 -7.42
N VAL A 125 8.90 3.93 -8.13
CA VAL A 125 8.98 2.54 -7.64
C VAL A 125 9.90 2.44 -6.43
N LEU A 126 11.08 3.07 -6.47
CA LEU A 126 11.98 3.12 -5.32
C LEU A 126 11.34 3.83 -4.12
N GLY A 127 10.61 4.92 -4.36
CA GLY A 127 9.84 5.61 -3.33
C GLY A 127 8.74 4.74 -2.72
N LEU A 128 8.02 3.98 -3.55
CA LEU A 128 7.00 3.03 -3.10
C LEU A 128 7.60 1.90 -2.26
N VAL A 129 8.68 1.28 -2.74
CA VAL A 129 9.38 0.21 -2.02
C VAL A 129 10.01 0.73 -0.74
N GLY A 130 10.68 1.89 -0.79
CA GLY A 130 11.25 2.55 0.39
C GLY A 130 10.19 2.91 1.43
N GLY A 131 9.04 3.44 0.97
CA GLY A 131 7.89 3.71 1.82
C GLY A 131 7.37 2.47 2.52
N LEU A 132 7.29 1.35 1.81
CA LEU A 132 6.86 0.08 2.38
C LEU A 132 7.86 -0.44 3.43
N VAL A 133 9.17 -0.32 3.17
CA VAL A 133 10.21 -0.66 4.16
C VAL A 133 10.06 0.18 5.42
N ILE A 134 9.78 1.49 5.29
CA ILE A 134 9.53 2.38 6.43
C ILE A 134 8.30 1.92 7.22
N VAL A 135 7.21 1.54 6.54
CA VAL A 135 6.00 1.03 7.21
C VAL A 135 6.29 -0.25 7.97
N VAL A 136 7.00 -1.20 7.37
CA VAL A 136 7.41 -2.45 8.05
C VAL A 136 8.32 -2.14 9.24
N ALA A 137 9.31 -1.27 9.08
CA ALA A 137 10.22 -0.90 10.16
C ALA A 137 9.48 -0.23 11.33
N THR A 138 8.56 0.70 11.04
CA THR A 138 7.76 1.34 12.09
C THR A 138 6.82 0.38 12.79
N SER A 139 6.24 -0.58 12.06
CA SER A 139 5.41 -1.64 12.65
C SER A 139 6.21 -2.56 13.58
N THR A 140 7.42 -2.97 13.20
CA THR A 140 8.27 -3.81 14.05
C THR A 140 8.75 -3.09 15.32
N VAL A 141 9.05 -1.80 15.24
CA VAL A 141 9.37 -0.98 16.42
C VAL A 141 8.15 -0.87 17.33
N ALA A 142 6.96 -0.67 16.76
CA ALA A 142 5.70 -0.62 17.51
C ALA A 142 5.41 -1.93 18.26
N GLU A 143 5.65 -3.09 17.63
CA GLU A 143 5.47 -4.39 18.28
C GLU A 143 6.43 -4.59 19.45
N ARG A 144 7.70 -4.21 19.29
CA ARG A 144 8.67 -4.27 20.38
C ARG A 144 8.27 -3.36 21.55
N ALA A 145 7.88 -2.12 21.27
CA ALA A 145 7.41 -1.18 22.28
C ALA A 145 6.17 -1.71 23.05
N ARG A 146 5.28 -2.44 22.38
CA ARG A 146 4.14 -3.09 23.04
C ARG A 146 4.57 -4.26 23.92
N ALA A 147 5.54 -5.06 23.48
CA ALA A 147 6.05 -6.17 24.26
C ALA A 147 6.74 -5.71 25.56
N ASP A 148 7.34 -4.54 25.56
CA ASP A 148 7.99 -3.94 26.73
C ASP A 148 7.03 -3.19 27.65
N ALA A 149 5.80 -2.88 27.20
CA ALA A 149 4.79 -2.17 27.97
C ALA A 149 4.25 -3.04 29.10
N LYS A 150 4.26 -2.52 30.32
CA LYS A 150 3.73 -3.22 31.51
C LYS A 150 2.51 -2.47 32.05
N GLY A 151 1.35 -3.14 31.97
CA GLY A 151 0.07 -2.62 32.47
C GLY A 151 -0.78 -1.94 31.41
N LEU A 152 -2.10 -1.96 31.63
CA LEU A 152 -3.12 -1.49 30.68
C LEU A 152 -2.92 -0.06 30.20
N ALA A 153 -2.53 0.85 31.11
CA ALA A 153 -2.34 2.27 30.76
C ALA A 153 -1.15 2.47 29.82
N SER A 154 -0.03 1.73 30.04
CA SER A 154 1.15 1.78 29.17
C SER A 154 0.88 1.14 27.81
N GLU A 155 0.16 0.03 27.78
CA GLU A 155 -0.24 -0.64 26.52
C GLU A 155 -1.13 0.25 25.65
N LEU A 156 -2.15 0.89 26.24
CA LEU A 156 -3.02 1.82 25.53
C LEU A 156 -2.24 3.04 25.00
N THR A 157 -1.33 3.59 25.84
CA THR A 157 -0.52 4.73 25.42
C THR A 157 0.39 4.35 24.25
N VAL A 158 1.09 3.22 24.33
CA VAL A 158 1.96 2.74 23.24
C VAL A 158 1.13 2.47 21.98
N MET A 159 -0.06 1.87 22.11
CA MET A 159 -0.96 1.62 20.98
C MET A 159 -1.39 2.92 20.30
N LEU A 160 -1.81 3.94 21.06
CA LEU A 160 -2.24 5.22 20.51
C LEU A 160 -1.08 5.99 19.87
N VAL A 161 0.08 6.05 20.53
CA VAL A 161 1.26 6.73 20.00
C VAL A 161 1.73 6.06 18.71
N THR A 162 1.82 4.73 18.69
CA THR A 162 2.25 3.99 17.48
C THR A 162 1.25 4.15 16.34
N ALA A 163 -0.06 4.14 16.61
CA ALA A 163 -1.08 4.41 15.60
C ALA A 163 -0.96 5.83 15.05
N ALA A 164 -0.77 6.83 15.90
CA ALA A 164 -0.58 8.21 15.48
C ALA A 164 0.69 8.38 14.61
N VAL A 165 1.81 7.78 15.02
CA VAL A 165 3.06 7.80 14.24
C VAL A 165 2.84 7.15 12.87
N GLN A 166 2.16 6.00 12.79
CA GLN A 166 1.88 5.34 11.52
C GLN A 166 0.97 6.20 10.62
N VAL A 167 -0.06 6.86 11.18
CA VAL A 167 -0.89 7.80 10.42
C VAL A 167 -0.05 8.90 9.80
N VAL A 168 0.84 9.52 10.59
CA VAL A 168 1.70 10.60 10.11
C VAL A 168 2.67 10.09 9.03
N VAL A 169 3.34 8.97 9.27
CA VAL A 169 4.28 8.37 8.29
C VAL A 169 3.58 8.08 6.98
N LEU A 170 2.43 7.43 7.02
CA LEU A 170 1.65 7.10 5.81
C LEU A 170 1.10 8.34 5.11
N ALA A 171 0.65 9.35 5.88
CA ALA A 171 0.20 10.61 5.31
C ALA A 171 1.36 11.33 4.60
N VAL A 172 2.55 11.38 5.18
CA VAL A 172 3.74 11.98 4.55
C VAL A 172 4.15 11.21 3.29
N LEU A 173 4.15 9.87 3.35
CA LEU A 173 4.46 9.04 2.18
C LEU A 173 3.44 9.24 1.06
N TRP A 174 2.14 9.27 1.38
CA TRP A 174 1.08 9.54 0.39
C TRP A 174 1.17 10.95 -0.18
N LEU A 175 1.48 11.95 0.66
CA LEU A 175 1.70 13.33 0.24
C LEU A 175 2.86 13.42 -0.76
N ALA A 176 4.00 12.81 -0.43
CA ALA A 176 5.17 12.78 -1.29
C ALA A 176 4.88 12.08 -2.63
N LEU A 177 4.18 10.93 -2.58
CA LEU A 177 3.77 10.18 -3.75
C LEU A 177 2.81 11.01 -4.62
N SER A 178 1.76 11.58 -4.03
CA SER A 178 0.78 12.44 -4.74
C SER A 178 1.43 13.70 -5.32
N TYR A 179 2.45 14.24 -4.64
CA TYR A 179 3.22 15.38 -5.14
C TYR A 179 4.09 15.00 -6.36
N ALA A 180 4.59 13.78 -6.42
CA ALA A 180 5.40 13.28 -7.54
C ALA A 180 4.56 12.82 -8.75
N LEU A 181 3.26 12.53 -8.55
CA LEU A 181 2.32 12.06 -9.57
C LEU A 181 1.71 13.23 -10.36
N PRO A 182 1.13 12.98 -11.57
CA PRO A 182 0.56 14.02 -12.42
C PRO A 182 -0.53 14.82 -11.70
N ARG A 183 -0.35 16.15 -11.69
CA ARG A 183 -1.28 17.13 -11.13
C ARG A 183 -1.13 18.47 -11.84
N PRO A 184 -2.12 19.39 -11.80
CA PRO A 184 -1.96 20.75 -12.32
C PRO A 184 -0.82 21.48 -11.60
N ALA A 185 0.00 22.23 -12.35
CA ALA A 185 1.15 22.95 -11.79
C ALA A 185 0.76 24.00 -10.72
N ALA A 186 -0.46 24.54 -10.81
CA ALA A 186 -0.99 25.54 -9.88
C ALA A 186 -1.39 24.95 -8.51
N VAL A 187 -1.44 23.62 -8.35
CA VAL A 187 -1.86 22.96 -7.10
C VAL A 187 -0.69 22.94 -6.10
N PRO A 188 -0.77 23.67 -4.97
CA PRO A 188 0.25 23.64 -3.95
C PRO A 188 0.22 22.30 -3.18
N TRP A 189 1.33 21.95 -2.52
CA TRP A 189 1.41 20.73 -1.72
C TRP A 189 0.36 20.70 -0.57
N THR A 190 -0.02 21.86 -0.04
CA THR A 190 -1.03 21.99 1.01
C THR A 190 -2.42 21.51 0.58
N ALA A 191 -2.74 21.58 -0.71
CA ALA A 191 -4.00 21.07 -1.25
C ALA A 191 -4.07 19.52 -1.27
N LEU A 192 -2.92 18.85 -1.13
CA LEU A 192 -2.82 17.39 -1.09
C LEU A 192 -2.93 16.83 0.33
N VAL A 193 -2.84 17.67 1.36
CA VAL A 193 -2.86 17.28 2.77
C VAL A 193 -4.16 16.54 3.17
N PRO A 194 -5.37 17.00 2.79
CA PRO A 194 -6.60 16.30 3.18
C PRO A 194 -6.66 14.85 2.73
N GLY A 195 -6.29 14.57 1.48
CA GLY A 195 -6.23 13.18 0.98
C GLY A 195 -5.10 12.38 1.62
N ALA A 196 -3.98 13.01 1.96
CA ALA A 196 -2.91 12.36 2.68
C ALA A 196 -3.33 11.94 4.09
N LEU A 197 -4.05 12.78 4.81
CA LEU A 197 -4.62 12.46 6.12
C LEU A 197 -5.70 11.38 6.02
N LEU A 198 -6.58 11.47 5.00
CA LEU A 198 -7.57 10.41 4.75
C LEU A 198 -6.89 9.07 4.50
N PHE A 199 -5.80 9.05 3.72
CA PHE A 199 -5.06 7.82 3.43
C PHE A 199 -4.39 7.26 4.69
N GLY A 200 -3.69 8.08 5.47
CA GLY A 200 -3.05 7.65 6.71
C GLY A 200 -4.04 7.14 7.75
N ALA A 201 -5.11 7.89 8.03
CA ALA A 201 -6.15 7.49 8.97
C ALA A 201 -6.95 6.29 8.47
N GLY A 202 -7.30 6.27 7.17
CA GLY A 202 -8.02 5.18 6.53
C GLY A 202 -7.21 3.88 6.53
N PHE A 203 -5.89 3.95 6.44
CA PHE A 203 -5.03 2.79 6.57
C PHE A 203 -5.11 2.17 7.98
N GLN A 204 -5.21 2.98 9.04
CA GLN A 204 -5.41 2.44 10.39
C GLN A 204 -6.76 1.74 10.52
N GLY A 205 -7.83 2.33 9.98
CA GLY A 205 -9.14 1.67 9.91
C GLY A 205 -9.08 0.37 9.10
N PHE A 206 -8.34 0.37 7.98
CA PHE A 206 -8.10 -0.83 7.19
C PHE A 206 -7.31 -1.88 7.97
N ASN A 207 -6.26 -1.51 8.70
CA ASN A 207 -5.47 -2.41 9.52
C ASN A 207 -6.33 -3.07 10.62
N LEU A 208 -7.19 -2.29 11.26
CA LEU A 208 -8.19 -2.80 12.21
C LEU A 208 -9.16 -3.79 11.54
N ALA A 209 -9.65 -3.46 10.35
CA ALA A 209 -10.53 -4.35 9.58
C ALA A 209 -9.80 -5.65 9.17
N VAL A 210 -8.53 -5.57 8.80
CA VAL A 210 -7.71 -6.77 8.51
C VAL A 210 -7.61 -7.64 9.75
N THR A 211 -7.28 -7.07 10.90
CA THR A 211 -7.08 -7.82 12.14
C THR A 211 -8.38 -8.44 12.65
N LEU A 212 -9.47 -7.68 12.71
CA LEU A 212 -10.72 -8.12 13.32
C LEU A 212 -11.62 -8.93 12.39
N TYR A 213 -11.55 -8.66 11.09
CA TYR A 213 -12.48 -9.24 10.12
C TYR A 213 -11.81 -10.16 9.10
N PHE A 214 -10.74 -9.70 8.41
CA PHE A 214 -10.15 -10.46 7.31
C PHE A 214 -9.27 -11.61 7.80
N ALA A 215 -8.44 -11.42 8.82
CA ALA A 215 -7.55 -12.48 9.32
C ALA A 215 -8.31 -13.70 9.85
N PRO A 216 -9.36 -13.57 10.69
CA PRO A 216 -10.17 -14.71 11.12
C PRO A 216 -10.90 -15.41 9.97
N ARG A 217 -11.36 -14.65 8.96
CA ARG A 217 -12.00 -15.22 7.77
C ARG A 217 -11.02 -15.95 6.86
N ALA A 218 -9.84 -15.39 6.66
CA ALA A 218 -8.78 -16.06 5.92
C ALA A 218 -8.39 -17.38 6.56
N ALA A 219 -8.28 -17.43 7.90
CA ALA A 219 -8.01 -18.64 8.64
C ALA A 219 -9.10 -19.69 8.45
N ARG A 220 -10.38 -19.30 8.45
CA ARG A 220 -11.52 -20.21 8.16
C ARG A 220 -11.54 -20.63 6.69
N ALA A 221 -11.32 -19.70 5.77
CA ALA A 221 -11.29 -20.00 4.35
C ALA A 221 -10.13 -20.93 3.97
N SER A 222 -8.99 -20.83 4.66
CA SER A 222 -7.85 -21.71 4.44
C SER A 222 -8.15 -23.16 4.83
N THR A 223 -9.02 -23.42 5.82
CA THR A 223 -9.43 -24.77 6.20
C THR A 223 -10.37 -25.42 5.18
N VAL A 224 -11.16 -24.60 4.44
CA VAL A 224 -12.13 -25.10 3.46
C VAL A 224 -11.56 -25.12 2.03
N TYR A 225 -10.86 -24.02 1.65
CA TYR A 225 -10.39 -23.80 0.28
C TYR A 225 -8.85 -23.80 0.16
N GLY A 226 -8.12 -24.11 1.22
CA GLY A 226 -6.66 -24.10 1.23
C GLY A 226 -6.08 -22.71 0.87
N SER A 227 -5.00 -22.71 0.09
CA SER A 227 -4.32 -21.49 -0.35
C SER A 227 -5.19 -20.54 -1.18
N LEU A 228 -6.20 -21.06 -1.90
CA LEU A 228 -7.12 -20.26 -2.69
C LEU A 228 -7.96 -19.32 -1.81
N GLY A 229 -8.42 -19.81 -0.65
CA GLY A 229 -9.17 -18.98 0.31
C GLY A 229 -8.36 -17.82 0.86
N VAL A 230 -7.07 -18.05 1.14
CA VAL A 230 -6.12 -17.00 1.55
C VAL A 230 -5.92 -15.98 0.44
N ALA A 231 -5.67 -16.44 -0.79
CA ALA A 231 -5.46 -15.56 -1.94
C ALA A 231 -6.66 -14.66 -2.24
N LEU A 232 -7.88 -15.22 -2.18
CA LEU A 232 -9.12 -14.45 -2.39
C LEU A 232 -9.32 -13.40 -1.27
N THR A 233 -9.08 -13.77 -0.01
CA THR A 233 -9.20 -12.84 1.10
C THR A 233 -8.18 -11.70 0.99
N LEU A 234 -6.95 -12.01 0.61
CA LEU A 234 -5.92 -11.01 0.36
C LEU A 234 -6.31 -10.07 -0.80
N LEU A 235 -6.83 -10.62 -1.90
CA LEU A 235 -7.27 -9.81 -3.04
C LEU A 235 -8.41 -8.85 -2.67
N VAL A 236 -9.40 -9.31 -1.89
CA VAL A 236 -10.48 -8.45 -1.40
C VAL A 236 -9.96 -7.35 -0.48
N SER A 237 -9.03 -7.69 0.43
CA SER A 237 -8.43 -6.68 1.31
C SER A 237 -7.62 -5.64 0.52
N LEU A 238 -6.84 -6.06 -0.48
CA LEU A 238 -6.11 -5.16 -1.36
C LEU A 238 -7.04 -4.30 -2.22
N PHE A 239 -8.23 -4.81 -2.60
CA PHE A 239 -9.24 -4.01 -3.30
C PHE A 239 -9.76 -2.88 -2.42
N LEU A 240 -10.04 -3.12 -1.14
CA LEU A 240 -10.45 -2.07 -0.20
C LEU A 240 -9.34 -1.03 0.01
N PHE A 241 -8.09 -1.47 0.12
CA PHE A 241 -6.94 -0.58 0.17
C PHE A 241 -6.80 0.28 -1.09
N ALA A 242 -6.98 -0.33 -2.27
CA ALA A 242 -6.97 0.39 -3.54
C ALA A 242 -8.11 1.42 -3.64
N ARG A 243 -9.30 1.10 -3.12
CA ARG A 243 -10.42 2.05 -3.01
C ARG A 243 -10.10 3.24 -2.14
N LEU A 244 -9.39 3.02 -1.04
CA LEU A 244 -8.92 4.10 -0.16
C LEU A 244 -7.93 5.02 -0.90
N ALA A 245 -6.97 4.45 -1.66
CA ALA A 245 -6.01 5.21 -2.44
C ALA A 245 -6.71 6.10 -3.50
N VAL A 246 -7.70 5.55 -4.21
CA VAL A 246 -8.49 6.31 -5.18
C VAL A 246 -9.28 7.42 -4.49
N ALA A 247 -9.97 7.11 -3.38
CA ALA A 247 -10.75 8.10 -2.63
C ALA A 247 -9.87 9.25 -2.11
N ALA A 248 -8.65 8.96 -1.67
CA ALA A 248 -7.71 9.99 -1.21
C ALA A 248 -7.28 10.94 -2.35
N ALA A 249 -7.03 10.40 -3.54
CA ALA A 249 -6.68 11.21 -4.71
C ALA A 249 -7.87 12.08 -5.17
N GLU A 250 -9.07 11.49 -5.22
CA GLU A 250 -10.31 12.21 -5.61
C GLU A 250 -10.68 13.31 -4.60
N LEU A 251 -10.52 13.05 -3.30
CA LEU A 251 -10.80 14.04 -2.27
C LEU A 251 -9.97 15.31 -2.47
N ASN A 252 -8.67 15.17 -2.74
CA ASN A 252 -7.79 16.30 -3.00
C ASN A 252 -8.27 17.11 -4.22
N ALA A 253 -8.60 16.45 -5.31
CA ALA A 253 -9.07 17.09 -6.53
C ALA A 253 -10.41 17.82 -6.31
N LEU A 254 -11.37 17.17 -5.64
CA LEU A 254 -12.68 17.77 -5.33
C LEU A 254 -12.58 19.00 -4.43
N LEU A 255 -11.76 18.93 -3.36
CA LEU A 255 -11.57 20.05 -2.45
C LEU A 255 -10.89 21.24 -3.16
N TRP A 256 -9.95 20.95 -4.06
CA TRP A 256 -9.31 21.99 -4.87
C TRP A 256 -10.29 22.64 -5.86
N GLU A 257 -11.08 21.84 -6.60
CA GLU A 257 -12.11 22.36 -7.50
C GLU A 257 -13.11 23.28 -6.76
N ARG A 258 -13.55 22.89 -5.56
CA ARG A 258 -14.46 23.70 -4.73
C ARG A 258 -13.86 25.03 -4.30
N ARG A 259 -12.55 25.09 -4.02
CA ARG A 259 -11.86 26.33 -3.62
C ARG A 259 -11.71 27.33 -4.78
N GLN A 260 -11.68 26.85 -6.02
CA GLN A 260 -11.56 27.72 -7.19
C GLN A 260 -12.88 28.35 -7.62
N GLY A 261 -14.01 27.95 -7.00
CA GLY A 261 -15.34 28.39 -7.39
C GLY A 261 -15.84 27.74 -8.69
N PRO A 262 -17.12 27.98 -9.08
CA PRO A 262 -17.62 27.50 -10.34
C PRO A 262 -16.83 28.23 -11.47
N ARG A 263 -16.12 27.45 -12.29
CA ARG A 263 -15.58 27.98 -13.54
C ARG A 263 -16.78 28.40 -14.37
N LEU A 264 -16.97 29.70 -14.52
CA LEU A 264 -17.86 30.22 -15.55
C LEU A 264 -17.30 29.69 -16.88
N THR A 265 -17.89 28.61 -17.37
CA THR A 265 -17.63 28.18 -18.77
C THR A 265 -18.07 29.29 -19.67
N PRO A 266 -17.20 29.81 -20.53
CA PRO A 266 -17.59 30.80 -21.54
C PRO A 266 -18.62 30.21 -22.47
#